data_cbeee049f9bb9f52c52a5ca6e72aba93
#
_entry.id   cbeee049f9bb9f52c52a5ca6e72aba93
#
_cell.length_a   1.000
_cell.length_b   1.000
_cell.length_c   1.000
_cell.angle_alpha   90.00
_cell.angle_beta   90.00
_cell.angle_gamma   90.00
#
_symmetry.space_group_name_H-M   'P 1'
#
loop_
_entity.id
_entity.type
_entity.pdbx_description
1 polymer ?
#
loop_
_entity_poly.entity_id
_entity_poly.type
_entity_poly.pdbx_seq_one_letter_code
_entity_poly.pdbx_strand_id
1 'polypeptide(L)'
;MFPSNKFVRVIGALLGFAISWVHAESPRDLMESGQKLFFEAKIKESVAAFDKLIELQPEAKPHLWQRGLSLYYADKFAEGRDQFETHQTVNTADVENAAWHFLCVARLEGVEGARKHFIPIEGDARVPMKEVHQLFAGKGSEDAVIKAAEAGDELQKRNQLCYAHLYLGLYFEAMKDTAKAKEHMLKAAKDFRMDHYMGETARVHLKVRGWDEIKK
;
A
#
# COMPACT_ATOMS: atom_id res chain seq x y z
N MET A 1 65.47 -54.35 -30.66
CA MET A 1 65.61 -53.11 -29.84
C MET A 1 64.62 -52.07 -30.38
N PHE A 2 63.38 -52.00 -29.82
CA PHE A 2 62.32 -51.10 -30.30
C PHE A 2 62.05 -50.07 -29.24
N PRO A 3 61.91 -48.78 -29.56
CA PRO A 3 61.63 -47.76 -28.58
C PRO A 3 60.11 -47.71 -28.26
N SER A 4 59.82 -47.60 -26.99
CA SER A 4 58.46 -47.52 -26.46
C SER A 4 57.85 -46.10 -26.69
N ASN A 5 56.72 -46.04 -27.35
CA ASN A 5 55.94 -44.84 -27.53
C ASN A 5 55.11 -44.59 -26.27
N LYS A 6 55.37 -43.49 -25.55
CA LYS A 6 54.56 -42.97 -24.45
C LYS A 6 53.42 -42.11 -25.00
N PHE A 7 52.20 -42.63 -24.95
CA PHE A 7 50.98 -41.85 -25.20
C PHE A 7 50.73 -40.89 -24.01
N VAL A 8 50.84 -39.60 -24.23
CA VAL A 8 50.41 -38.56 -23.29
C VAL A 8 48.90 -38.34 -23.52
N ARG A 9 48.08 -38.75 -22.57
CA ARG A 9 46.63 -38.42 -22.55
C ARG A 9 46.46 -37.01 -22.02
N VAL A 10 46.09 -36.08 -22.90
CA VAL A 10 45.65 -34.75 -22.52
C VAL A 10 44.16 -34.85 -22.12
N ILE A 11 43.85 -34.73 -20.81
CA ILE A 11 42.50 -34.67 -20.32
C ILE A 11 42.08 -33.21 -20.43
N GLY A 12 41.30 -32.87 -21.47
CA GLY A 12 40.66 -31.57 -21.60
C GLY A 12 39.49 -31.45 -20.60
N ALA A 13 39.64 -30.67 -19.57
CA ALA A 13 38.52 -30.31 -18.70
C ALA A 13 37.62 -29.27 -19.41
N LEU A 14 36.49 -29.72 -19.89
CA LEU A 14 35.42 -28.83 -20.37
C LEU A 14 34.76 -28.19 -19.14
N LEU A 15 35.15 -26.94 -18.86
CA LEU A 15 34.40 -26.06 -17.93
C LEU A 15 33.10 -25.66 -18.61
N GLY A 16 32.02 -26.39 -18.27
CA GLY A 16 30.67 -26.01 -18.65
C GLY A 16 30.23 -24.76 -17.90
N PHE A 17 30.26 -23.60 -18.55
CA PHE A 17 29.59 -22.41 -18.06
C PHE A 17 28.08 -22.66 -18.13
N ALA A 18 27.46 -22.94 -16.98
CA ALA A 18 26.01 -22.89 -16.83
C ALA A 18 25.57 -21.44 -16.94
N ILE A 19 25.12 -21.02 -18.12
CA ILE A 19 24.44 -19.73 -18.30
C ILE A 19 23.08 -19.86 -17.60
N SER A 20 23.01 -19.40 -16.36
CA SER A 20 21.73 -19.19 -15.68
C SER A 20 21.00 -18.08 -16.43
N TRP A 21 19.97 -18.45 -17.17
CA TRP A 21 19.01 -17.51 -17.74
C TRP A 21 18.30 -16.82 -16.57
N VAL A 22 18.76 -15.65 -16.16
CA VAL A 22 17.98 -14.78 -15.28
C VAL A 22 16.79 -14.33 -16.13
N HIS A 23 15.61 -14.89 -15.84
CA HIS A 23 14.38 -14.40 -16.46
C HIS A 23 14.22 -12.94 -16.02
N ALA A 24 14.21 -12.03 -16.98
CA ALA A 24 13.92 -10.63 -16.70
C ALA A 24 12.47 -10.56 -16.18
N GLU A 25 12.28 -9.98 -14.99
CA GLU A 25 10.96 -9.81 -14.39
C GLU A 25 10.09 -8.96 -15.33
N SER A 26 8.90 -9.46 -15.63
CA SER A 26 7.93 -8.70 -16.43
C SER A 26 7.27 -7.60 -15.60
N PRO A 27 6.67 -6.56 -16.21
CA PRO A 27 5.88 -5.57 -15.49
C PRO A 27 4.79 -6.18 -14.60
N ARG A 28 4.19 -7.29 -15.04
CA ARG A 28 3.20 -8.04 -14.26
C ARG A 28 3.83 -8.69 -13.02
N ASP A 29 4.98 -9.35 -13.18
CA ASP A 29 5.67 -9.98 -12.05
C ASP A 29 6.09 -8.94 -11.01
N LEU A 30 6.52 -7.76 -11.45
CA LEU A 30 6.89 -6.63 -10.59
C LEU A 30 5.68 -6.07 -9.84
N MET A 31 4.52 -5.96 -10.51
CA MET A 31 3.26 -5.55 -9.88
C MET A 31 2.84 -6.53 -8.79
N GLU A 32 2.81 -7.83 -9.09
CA GLU A 32 2.47 -8.89 -8.15
C GLU A 32 3.48 -8.96 -6.99
N SER A 33 4.76 -8.82 -7.27
CA SER A 33 5.83 -8.78 -6.28
C SER A 33 5.70 -7.57 -5.34
N GLY A 34 5.47 -6.37 -5.90
CA GLY A 34 5.28 -5.15 -5.11
C GLY A 34 4.11 -5.27 -4.12
N GLN A 35 2.98 -5.78 -4.57
CA GLN A 35 1.81 -6.01 -3.71
C GLN A 35 2.09 -7.06 -2.62
N LYS A 36 2.68 -8.20 -3.00
CA LYS A 36 3.04 -9.27 -2.06
C LYS A 36 3.99 -8.76 -0.97
N LEU A 37 5.04 -8.04 -1.38
CA LEU A 37 6.02 -7.47 -0.44
C LEU A 37 5.37 -6.45 0.50
N PHE A 38 4.41 -5.66 0.02
CA PHE A 38 3.62 -4.76 0.85
C PHE A 38 2.84 -5.54 1.92
N PHE A 39 2.12 -6.60 1.56
CA PHE A 39 1.36 -7.42 2.52
C PHE A 39 2.25 -8.16 3.52
N GLU A 40 3.49 -8.46 3.15
CA GLU A 40 4.51 -8.99 4.06
C GLU A 40 5.12 -7.91 4.97
N ALA A 41 4.75 -6.64 4.80
CA ALA A 41 5.33 -5.45 5.43
C ALA A 41 6.83 -5.25 5.12
N LYS A 42 7.30 -5.79 4.00
CA LYS A 42 8.61 -5.52 3.40
C LYS A 42 8.52 -4.25 2.55
N ILE A 43 8.34 -3.14 3.24
CA ILE A 43 7.91 -1.88 2.62
C ILE A 43 8.94 -1.33 1.62
N LYS A 44 10.23 -1.34 1.97
CA LYS A 44 11.28 -0.82 1.08
C LYS A 44 11.41 -1.63 -0.19
N GLU A 45 11.32 -2.94 -0.07
CA GLU A 45 11.36 -3.88 -1.20
C GLU A 45 10.12 -3.72 -2.09
N SER A 46 8.94 -3.47 -1.49
CA SER A 46 7.72 -3.15 -2.23
C SER A 46 7.88 -1.88 -3.07
N VAL A 47 8.41 -0.79 -2.50
CA VAL A 47 8.72 0.43 -3.25
C VAL A 47 9.67 0.14 -4.41
N ALA A 48 10.76 -0.60 -4.17
CA ALA A 48 11.74 -0.92 -5.21
C ALA A 48 11.14 -1.72 -6.37
N ALA A 49 10.22 -2.66 -6.09
CA ALA A 49 9.53 -3.43 -7.13
C ALA A 49 8.64 -2.52 -8.01
N PHE A 50 7.87 -1.61 -7.40
CA PHE A 50 7.07 -0.64 -8.15
C PHE A 50 7.92 0.38 -8.90
N ASP A 51 9.05 0.84 -8.34
CA ASP A 51 9.97 1.75 -9.03
C ASP A 51 10.54 1.10 -10.28
N LYS A 52 10.98 -0.17 -10.19
CA LYS A 52 11.46 -0.94 -11.33
C LYS A 52 10.37 -1.17 -12.39
N LEU A 53 9.11 -1.33 -11.98
CA LEU A 53 7.98 -1.39 -12.92
C LEU A 53 7.87 -0.10 -13.72
N ILE A 54 7.97 1.07 -13.06
CA ILE A 54 7.91 2.38 -13.73
C ILE A 54 9.11 2.59 -14.66
N GLU A 55 10.30 2.09 -14.29
CA GLU A 55 11.46 2.16 -15.18
C GLU A 55 11.23 1.37 -16.48
N LEU A 56 10.56 0.20 -16.41
CA LEU A 56 10.23 -0.62 -17.57
C LEU A 56 9.02 -0.11 -18.36
N GLN A 57 8.05 0.50 -17.65
CA GLN A 57 6.78 0.93 -18.19
C GLN A 57 6.35 2.26 -17.54
N PRO A 58 6.92 3.40 -17.98
CA PRO A 58 6.66 4.73 -17.35
C PRO A 58 5.19 5.13 -17.35
N GLU A 59 4.42 4.73 -18.36
CA GLU A 59 2.99 4.99 -18.49
C GLU A 59 2.14 4.27 -17.42
N ALA A 60 2.68 3.31 -16.70
CA ALA A 60 1.99 2.65 -15.59
C ALA A 60 1.91 3.55 -14.35
N LYS A 61 2.79 4.55 -14.18
CA LYS A 61 2.88 5.38 -12.97
C LYS A 61 1.52 5.92 -12.50
N PRO A 62 0.65 6.50 -13.36
CA PRO A 62 -0.63 7.02 -12.91
C PRO A 62 -1.57 5.97 -12.31
N HIS A 63 -1.38 4.70 -12.64
CA HIS A 63 -2.23 3.60 -12.20
C HIS A 63 -1.72 2.89 -10.93
N LEU A 64 -0.54 3.24 -10.42
CA LEU A 64 0.14 2.56 -9.31
C LEU A 64 -0.17 3.21 -7.94
N TRP A 65 -1.45 3.31 -7.56
CA TRP A 65 -1.84 3.80 -6.22
C TRP A 65 -1.24 2.93 -5.09
N GLN A 66 -1.01 1.65 -5.33
CA GLN A 66 -0.36 0.73 -4.38
C GLN A 66 1.08 1.17 -4.04
N ARG A 67 1.78 1.73 -5.04
CA ARG A 67 3.09 2.36 -4.81
C ARG A 67 2.97 3.53 -3.83
N GLY A 68 1.92 4.33 -3.96
CA GLY A 68 1.63 5.44 -3.04
C GLY A 68 1.50 4.99 -1.59
N LEU A 69 0.79 3.89 -1.34
CA LEU A 69 0.71 3.29 -0.01
C LEU A 69 2.09 2.84 0.49
N SER A 70 2.85 2.15 -0.35
CA SER A 70 4.20 1.70 0.00
C SER A 70 5.12 2.88 0.33
N LEU A 71 5.04 3.97 -0.43
CA LEU A 71 5.79 5.20 -0.17
C LEU A 71 5.40 5.85 1.16
N TYR A 72 4.10 5.88 1.50
CA TYR A 72 3.64 6.39 2.80
C TYR A 72 4.26 5.61 3.97
N TYR A 73 4.23 4.27 3.91
CA TYR A 73 4.82 3.43 4.94
C TYR A 73 6.36 3.38 4.92
N ALA A 74 7.00 3.81 3.82
CA ALA A 74 8.46 4.00 3.72
C ALA A 74 8.91 5.38 4.24
N ASP A 75 8.02 6.21 4.78
CA ASP A 75 8.24 7.60 5.18
C ASP A 75 8.69 8.52 4.01
N LYS A 76 8.42 8.11 2.77
CA LYS A 76 8.68 8.88 1.54
C LYS A 76 7.47 9.74 1.18
N PHE A 77 7.07 10.62 2.09
CA PHE A 77 5.80 11.34 2.00
C PHE A 77 5.69 12.28 0.79
N ALA A 78 6.78 12.94 0.38
CA ALA A 78 6.78 13.80 -0.80
C ALA A 78 6.55 13.01 -2.09
N GLU A 79 7.21 11.85 -2.23
CA GLU A 79 7.00 10.94 -3.37
C GLU A 79 5.59 10.31 -3.34
N GLY A 80 5.08 9.99 -2.13
CA GLY A 80 3.72 9.49 -1.94
C GLY A 80 2.66 10.52 -2.36
N ARG A 81 2.82 11.79 -1.97
CA ARG A 81 1.97 12.89 -2.42
C ARG A 81 1.94 12.98 -3.93
N ASP A 82 3.11 13.04 -4.59
CA ASP A 82 3.23 13.09 -6.04
C ASP A 82 2.55 11.88 -6.72
N GLN A 83 2.67 10.69 -6.13
CA GLN A 83 2.02 9.49 -6.66
C GLN A 83 0.48 9.61 -6.62
N PHE A 84 -0.10 10.13 -5.52
CA PHE A 84 -1.55 10.29 -5.42
C PHE A 84 -2.07 11.46 -6.27
N GLU A 85 -1.30 12.54 -6.42
CA GLU A 85 -1.60 13.62 -7.37
C GLU A 85 -1.58 13.09 -8.81
N THR A 86 -0.61 12.25 -9.16
CA THR A 86 -0.53 11.60 -10.48
C THR A 86 -1.71 10.64 -10.71
N HIS A 87 -2.07 9.83 -9.68
CA HIS A 87 -3.21 8.92 -9.76
C HIS A 87 -4.54 9.67 -9.94
N GLN A 88 -4.69 10.86 -9.34
CA GLN A 88 -5.88 11.70 -9.49
C GLN A 88 -6.19 12.03 -10.95
N THR A 89 -5.20 12.06 -11.84
CA THR A 89 -5.40 12.37 -13.27
C THR A 89 -6.14 11.26 -14.02
N VAL A 90 -6.14 10.03 -13.51
CA VAL A 90 -6.77 8.85 -14.12
C VAL A 90 -7.91 8.26 -13.30
N ASN A 91 -8.06 8.67 -12.04
CA ASN A 91 -9.13 8.22 -11.14
C ASN A 91 -9.60 9.39 -10.27
N THR A 92 -10.55 10.16 -10.78
CA THR A 92 -10.99 11.43 -10.19
C THR A 92 -12.07 11.31 -9.12
N ALA A 93 -12.71 10.13 -9.00
CA ALA A 93 -13.85 9.90 -8.09
C ALA A 93 -13.50 8.92 -6.95
N ASP A 94 -12.28 9.02 -6.41
CA ASP A 94 -11.77 8.07 -5.41
C ASP A 94 -11.39 8.77 -4.11
N VAL A 95 -12.24 8.61 -3.09
CA VAL A 95 -11.99 9.17 -1.74
C VAL A 95 -10.75 8.54 -1.09
N GLU A 96 -10.44 7.28 -1.40
CA GLU A 96 -9.22 6.63 -0.88
C GLU A 96 -7.96 7.37 -1.35
N ASN A 97 -7.92 7.76 -2.64
CA ASN A 97 -6.84 8.56 -3.19
C ASN A 97 -6.68 9.90 -2.44
N ALA A 98 -7.79 10.62 -2.22
CA ALA A 98 -7.79 11.87 -1.48
C ALA A 98 -7.32 11.69 -0.03
N ALA A 99 -7.75 10.63 0.64
CA ALA A 99 -7.36 10.33 2.01
C ALA A 99 -5.86 10.01 2.13
N TRP A 100 -5.32 9.18 1.26
CA TRP A 100 -3.88 8.86 1.26
C TRP A 100 -3.01 10.06 0.86
N HIS A 101 -3.46 10.88 -0.08
CA HIS A 101 -2.83 12.18 -0.37
C HIS A 101 -2.79 13.06 0.89
N PHE A 102 -3.93 13.22 1.57
CA PHE A 102 -4.01 13.96 2.84
C PHE A 102 -3.00 13.45 3.86
N LEU A 103 -2.90 12.13 4.04
CA LEU A 103 -1.98 11.55 5.00
C LEU A 103 -0.51 11.87 4.68
N CYS A 104 -0.13 11.85 3.41
CA CYS A 104 1.22 12.26 2.99
C CYS A 104 1.46 13.75 3.29
N VAL A 105 0.52 14.64 2.94
CA VAL A 105 0.65 16.07 3.20
C VAL A 105 0.63 16.38 4.70
N ALA A 106 -0.18 15.68 5.50
CA ALA A 106 -0.23 15.85 6.94
C ALA A 106 1.11 15.53 7.64
N ARG A 107 1.87 14.58 7.08
CA ARG A 107 3.23 14.26 7.56
C ARG A 107 4.26 15.32 7.17
N LEU A 108 4.07 16.02 6.06
CA LEU A 108 4.96 17.09 5.56
C LEU A 108 4.65 18.45 6.17
N GLU A 109 3.38 18.83 6.24
CA GLU A 109 2.91 20.20 6.49
C GLU A 109 1.95 20.30 7.68
N GLY A 110 1.64 19.17 8.32
CA GLY A 110 0.63 19.10 9.37
C GLY A 110 -0.80 19.01 8.84
N VAL A 111 -1.73 18.75 9.74
CA VAL A 111 -3.16 18.52 9.42
C VAL A 111 -3.81 19.72 8.72
N GLU A 112 -3.51 20.93 9.18
CA GLU A 112 -4.08 22.15 8.57
C GLU A 112 -3.54 22.39 7.15
N GLY A 113 -2.26 22.06 6.89
CA GLY A 113 -1.70 22.03 5.53
C GLY A 113 -2.42 21.03 4.65
N ALA A 114 -2.63 19.82 5.17
CA ALA A 114 -3.33 18.76 4.44
C ALA A 114 -4.78 19.14 4.09
N ARG A 115 -5.49 19.84 4.98
CA ARG A 115 -6.85 20.33 4.71
C ARG A 115 -6.88 21.40 3.62
N LYS A 116 -5.88 22.27 3.54
CA LYS A 116 -5.78 23.30 2.49
C LYS A 116 -5.57 22.68 1.10
N HIS A 117 -4.85 21.57 1.04
CA HIS A 117 -4.53 20.85 -0.20
C HIS A 117 -5.41 19.61 -0.42
N PHE A 118 -6.50 19.47 0.36
CA PHE A 118 -7.35 18.28 0.30
C PHE A 118 -8.06 18.19 -1.05
N ILE A 119 -7.89 17.04 -1.72
CA ILE A 119 -8.45 16.80 -3.04
C ILE A 119 -9.97 16.73 -2.95
N PRO A 120 -10.72 17.59 -3.67
CA PRO A 120 -12.17 17.50 -3.72
C PRO A 120 -12.58 16.27 -4.53
N ILE A 121 -13.47 15.44 -3.97
CA ILE A 121 -14.00 14.25 -4.63
C ILE A 121 -15.50 14.35 -4.73
N GLU A 122 -16.03 14.07 -5.91
CA GLU A 122 -17.46 13.92 -6.16
C GLU A 122 -17.72 12.55 -6.81
N GLY A 123 -18.79 11.88 -6.43
CA GLY A 123 -19.29 10.70 -7.13
C GLY A 123 -18.77 9.36 -6.61
N ASP A 124 -17.98 9.28 -5.55
CA ASP A 124 -17.66 8.00 -4.91
C ASP A 124 -18.91 7.45 -4.22
N ALA A 125 -19.50 6.40 -4.81
CA ALA A 125 -20.72 5.79 -4.31
C ALA A 125 -20.49 4.72 -3.23
N ARG A 126 -19.25 4.42 -2.89
CA ARG A 126 -18.93 3.43 -1.85
C ARG A 126 -19.25 3.98 -0.46
N VAL A 127 -19.90 3.16 0.35
CA VAL A 127 -20.19 3.49 1.76
C VAL A 127 -19.02 2.99 2.62
N PRO A 128 -18.48 3.80 3.56
CA PRO A 128 -18.92 5.14 4.00
C PRO A 128 -18.03 6.28 3.42
N MET A 129 -17.58 6.18 2.17
CA MET A 129 -16.52 7.03 1.64
C MET A 129 -16.88 8.52 1.62
N LYS A 130 -18.14 8.88 1.44
CA LYS A 130 -18.61 10.27 1.56
C LYS A 130 -18.33 10.84 2.95
N GLU A 131 -18.67 10.11 4.00
CA GLU A 131 -18.49 10.50 5.39
C GLU A 131 -17.00 10.53 5.76
N VAL A 132 -16.20 9.59 5.24
CA VAL A 132 -14.74 9.61 5.35
C VAL A 132 -14.17 10.89 4.73
N HIS A 133 -14.59 11.24 3.51
CA HIS A 133 -14.14 12.47 2.86
C HIS A 133 -14.47 13.72 3.68
N GLN A 134 -15.69 13.80 4.21
CA GLN A 134 -16.10 14.91 5.09
C GLN A 134 -15.26 14.98 6.37
N LEU A 135 -14.94 13.82 6.97
CA LEU A 135 -14.11 13.75 8.16
C LEU A 135 -12.70 14.32 7.91
N PHE A 136 -12.04 13.87 6.83
CA PHE A 136 -10.70 14.34 6.45
C PHE A 136 -10.71 15.84 6.11
N ALA A 137 -11.78 16.33 5.48
CA ALA A 137 -12.00 17.76 5.25
C ALA A 137 -12.24 18.60 6.53
N GLY A 138 -12.36 17.97 7.70
CA GLY A 138 -12.66 18.62 8.97
C GLY A 138 -14.12 19.06 9.13
N LYS A 139 -15.02 18.47 8.35
CA LYS A 139 -16.47 18.80 8.30
C LYS A 139 -17.36 17.64 8.74
N GLY A 140 -16.78 16.50 9.08
CA GLY A 140 -17.47 15.28 9.50
C GLY A 140 -17.13 14.88 10.93
N SER A 141 -17.63 13.71 11.33
CA SER A 141 -17.37 13.11 12.64
C SER A 141 -17.16 11.60 12.54
N GLU A 142 -16.51 11.03 13.54
CA GLU A 142 -16.37 9.59 13.73
C GLU A 142 -17.73 8.89 13.72
N ASP A 143 -18.70 9.41 14.48
CA ASP A 143 -20.04 8.84 14.58
C ASP A 143 -20.77 8.80 13.23
N ALA A 144 -20.59 9.83 12.40
CA ALA A 144 -21.19 9.87 11.07
C ALA A 144 -20.61 8.76 10.16
N VAL A 145 -19.30 8.53 10.21
CA VAL A 145 -18.63 7.47 9.45
C VAL A 145 -19.13 6.08 9.89
N ILE A 146 -19.17 5.83 11.19
CA ILE A 146 -19.64 4.53 11.73
C ILE A 146 -21.13 4.32 11.39
N LYS A 147 -21.97 5.31 11.64
CA LYS A 147 -23.41 5.22 11.34
C LYS A 147 -23.70 4.92 9.88
N ALA A 148 -22.96 5.54 8.96
CA ALA A 148 -23.10 5.25 7.54
C ALA A 148 -22.68 3.80 7.22
N ALA A 149 -21.58 3.32 7.82
CA ALA A 149 -21.04 1.98 7.60
C ALA A 149 -21.92 0.84 8.16
N GLU A 150 -22.86 1.16 9.05
CA GLU A 150 -23.80 0.19 9.64
C GLU A 150 -25.01 -0.11 8.73
N ALA A 151 -25.11 0.56 7.58
CA ALA A 151 -26.22 0.36 6.63
C ALA A 151 -26.05 -0.92 5.80
N GLY A 152 -27.17 -1.48 5.33
CA GLY A 152 -27.21 -2.64 4.45
C GLY A 152 -27.30 -3.98 5.16
N ASP A 153 -27.07 -5.08 4.41
CA ASP A 153 -27.05 -6.43 4.95
C ASP A 153 -25.75 -6.71 5.75
N GLU A 154 -25.68 -7.85 6.42
CA GLU A 154 -24.54 -8.20 7.29
C GLU A 154 -23.18 -8.23 6.57
N LEU A 155 -23.14 -8.68 5.30
CA LEU A 155 -21.89 -8.71 4.52
C LEU A 155 -21.48 -7.30 4.09
N GLN A 156 -22.43 -6.51 3.61
CA GLN A 156 -22.22 -5.11 3.25
C GLN A 156 -21.73 -4.33 4.47
N LYS A 157 -22.44 -4.44 5.58
CA LYS A 157 -22.10 -3.80 6.86
C LYS A 157 -20.69 -4.17 7.31
N ARG A 158 -20.31 -5.45 7.27
CA ARG A 158 -18.97 -5.90 7.65
C ARG A 158 -17.89 -5.24 6.80
N ASN A 159 -18.05 -5.23 5.47
CA ASN A 159 -17.09 -4.62 4.56
C ASN A 159 -17.01 -3.09 4.75
N GLN A 160 -18.13 -2.44 4.91
CA GLN A 160 -18.22 -1.00 5.17
C GLN A 160 -17.57 -0.62 6.49
N LEU A 161 -17.77 -1.42 7.55
CA LEU A 161 -17.11 -1.21 8.84
C LEU A 161 -15.59 -1.45 8.77
N CYS A 162 -15.12 -2.39 7.92
CA CYS A 162 -13.70 -2.52 7.66
C CYS A 162 -13.10 -1.22 7.10
N TYR A 163 -13.72 -0.64 6.07
CA TYR A 163 -13.32 0.65 5.50
C TYR A 163 -13.41 1.78 6.52
N ALA A 164 -14.54 1.89 7.23
CA ALA A 164 -14.76 2.91 8.27
C ALA A 164 -13.63 2.90 9.29
N HIS A 165 -13.36 1.74 9.87
CA HIS A 165 -12.35 1.61 10.91
C HIS A 165 -10.92 1.79 10.38
N LEU A 166 -10.61 1.34 9.15
CA LEU A 166 -9.32 1.62 8.52
C LEU A 166 -9.08 3.14 8.41
N TYR A 167 -10.02 3.87 7.81
CA TYR A 167 -9.85 5.32 7.58
C TYR A 167 -9.95 6.14 8.86
N LEU A 168 -10.75 5.73 9.85
CA LEU A 168 -10.73 6.32 11.19
C LEU A 168 -9.38 6.10 11.89
N GLY A 169 -8.82 4.90 11.80
CA GLY A 169 -7.50 4.62 12.36
C GLY A 169 -6.41 5.50 11.75
N LEU A 170 -6.39 5.62 10.42
CA LEU A 170 -5.45 6.50 9.69
C LEU A 170 -5.66 7.98 10.04
N TYR A 171 -6.91 8.43 10.13
CA TYR A 171 -7.26 9.80 10.52
C TYR A 171 -6.76 10.13 11.92
N PHE A 172 -7.06 9.29 12.92
CA PHE A 172 -6.63 9.52 14.29
C PHE A 172 -5.11 9.43 14.47
N GLU A 173 -4.41 8.59 13.68
CA GLU A 173 -2.94 8.64 13.65
C GLU A 173 -2.43 9.99 13.14
N ALA A 174 -3.02 10.55 12.08
CA ALA A 174 -2.66 11.89 11.58
C ALA A 174 -2.95 12.99 12.61
N MET A 175 -4.04 12.83 13.39
CA MET A 175 -4.41 13.71 14.51
C MET A 175 -3.56 13.49 15.76
N LYS A 176 -2.60 12.55 15.75
CA LYS A 176 -1.72 12.16 16.88
C LYS A 176 -2.48 11.52 18.07
N ASP A 177 -3.69 11.05 17.86
CA ASP A 177 -4.42 10.24 18.84
C ASP A 177 -4.12 8.74 18.59
N THR A 178 -2.97 8.31 19.10
CA THR A 178 -2.48 6.92 18.92
C THR A 178 -3.41 5.89 19.55
N ALA A 179 -4.11 6.23 20.64
CA ALA A 179 -5.02 5.30 21.32
C ALA A 179 -6.21 4.95 20.42
N LYS A 180 -6.90 5.97 19.90
CA LYS A 180 -8.00 5.78 18.96
C LYS A 180 -7.52 5.16 17.64
N ALA A 181 -6.38 5.61 17.11
CA ALA A 181 -5.81 5.04 15.90
C ALA A 181 -5.62 3.52 16.01
N LYS A 182 -5.00 3.05 17.11
CA LYS A 182 -4.78 1.64 17.37
C LYS A 182 -6.10 0.87 17.54
N GLU A 183 -7.05 1.42 18.30
CA GLU A 183 -8.38 0.82 18.50
C GLU A 183 -9.07 0.54 17.15
N HIS A 184 -9.17 1.57 16.31
CA HIS A 184 -9.81 1.44 15.00
C HIS A 184 -9.06 0.48 14.06
N MET A 185 -7.73 0.53 14.01
CA MET A 185 -6.94 -0.40 13.20
C MET A 185 -7.13 -1.86 13.64
N LEU A 186 -7.23 -2.12 14.94
CA LEU A 186 -7.51 -3.46 15.44
C LEU A 186 -8.89 -3.96 15.02
N LYS A 187 -9.92 -3.10 15.07
CA LYS A 187 -11.27 -3.42 14.59
C LYS A 187 -11.26 -3.74 13.08
N ALA A 188 -10.63 -2.90 12.26
CA ALA A 188 -10.53 -3.14 10.81
C ALA A 188 -9.83 -4.47 10.49
N ALA A 189 -8.70 -4.75 11.16
CA ALA A 189 -7.88 -5.90 10.85
C ALA A 189 -8.38 -7.24 11.43
N LYS A 190 -9.21 -7.20 12.49
CA LYS A 190 -9.65 -8.40 13.24
C LYS A 190 -11.17 -8.57 13.21
N ASP A 191 -11.92 -7.60 13.74
CA ASP A 191 -13.36 -7.74 13.96
C ASP A 191 -14.14 -7.68 12.64
N PHE A 192 -13.73 -6.78 11.76
CA PHE A 192 -14.34 -6.54 10.44
C PHE A 192 -13.41 -6.93 9.30
N ARG A 193 -12.54 -7.91 9.52
CA ARG A 193 -11.59 -8.37 8.51
C ARG A 193 -12.26 -8.64 7.17
N MET A 194 -11.67 -8.09 6.11
CA MET A 194 -12.08 -8.25 4.74
C MET A 194 -10.90 -8.77 3.90
N ASP A 195 -11.16 -9.78 3.06
CA ASP A 195 -10.15 -10.31 2.13
C ASP A 195 -10.09 -9.43 0.87
N HIS A 196 -9.58 -8.22 1.04
CA HIS A 196 -9.42 -7.20 0.02
C HIS A 196 -8.17 -6.39 0.31
N TYR A 197 -7.63 -5.68 -0.69
CA TYR A 197 -6.37 -4.92 -0.53
C TYR A 197 -6.39 -4.00 0.70
N MET A 198 -7.49 -3.25 0.91
CA MET A 198 -7.61 -2.33 2.06
C MET A 198 -7.77 -3.05 3.39
N GLY A 199 -8.41 -4.22 3.42
CA GLY A 199 -8.44 -5.08 4.61
C GLY A 199 -7.04 -5.57 5.00
N GLU A 200 -6.22 -5.97 4.01
CA GLU A 200 -4.82 -6.31 4.23
C GLU A 200 -3.98 -5.09 4.64
N THR A 201 -4.29 -3.89 4.12
CA THR A 201 -3.61 -2.64 4.52
C THR A 201 -3.76 -2.37 6.02
N ALA A 202 -4.92 -2.64 6.62
CA ALA A 202 -5.09 -2.52 8.09
C ALA A 202 -4.11 -3.44 8.85
N ARG A 203 -3.89 -4.66 8.36
CA ARG A 203 -2.94 -5.62 8.96
C ARG A 203 -1.49 -5.17 8.78
N VAL A 204 -1.15 -4.68 7.58
CA VAL A 204 0.19 -4.09 7.31
C VAL A 204 0.44 -2.92 8.24
N HIS A 205 -0.56 -2.04 8.44
CA HIS A 205 -0.47 -0.90 9.35
C HIS A 205 -0.12 -1.34 10.78
N LEU A 206 -0.88 -2.31 11.33
CA LEU A 206 -0.60 -2.84 12.67
C LEU A 206 0.83 -3.38 12.77
N LYS A 207 1.28 -4.13 11.77
CA LYS A 207 2.61 -4.74 11.74
C LYS A 207 3.72 -3.70 11.66
N VAL A 208 3.59 -2.72 10.76
CA VAL A 208 4.58 -1.64 10.60
C VAL A 208 4.66 -0.75 11.83
N ARG A 209 3.55 -0.54 12.54
CA ARG A 209 3.52 0.27 13.78
C ARG A 209 3.84 -0.56 15.05
N GLY A 210 4.03 -1.88 14.95
CA GLY A 210 4.22 -2.75 16.11
C GLY A 210 2.99 -2.79 17.04
N TRP A 211 1.79 -2.69 16.47
CA TRP A 211 0.53 -2.68 17.21
C TRP A 211 -0.18 -4.03 17.21
N ASP A 212 0.31 -4.99 16.44
CA ASP A 212 -0.20 -6.37 16.33
C ASP A 212 0.17 -7.24 17.54
N GLU A 213 1.23 -6.91 18.26
CA GLU A 213 1.62 -7.59 19.48
C GLU A 213 0.75 -7.13 20.65
N ILE A 214 -0.10 -8.03 21.17
CA ILE A 214 -0.68 -7.89 22.50
C ILE A 214 0.49 -8.16 23.48
N LYS A 215 1.07 -7.09 24.03
CA LYS A 215 1.96 -7.28 25.20
C LYS A 215 1.15 -7.99 26.27
N LYS A 216 1.50 -9.27 26.48
CA LYS A 216 0.97 -10.09 27.58
C LYS A 216 1.37 -9.48 28.92
#